data_3cd670518d33f779e9a903aceb8d0dab
#
_entry.id   3cd670518d33f779e9a903aceb8d0dab
#
_cell.length_a   1.000
_cell.length_b   1.000
_cell.length_c   1.000
_cell.angle_alpha   90.00
_cell.angle_beta   90.00
_cell.angle_gamma   90.00
#
_symmetry.space_group_name_H-M   'P 1'
#
loop_
_entity.id
_entity.type
_entity.pdbx_description
1 polymer ?
#
loop_
_entity_poly.entity_id
_entity_poly.type
_entity_poly.pdbx_seq_one_letter_code
_entity_poly.pdbx_strand_id
1 'polypeptide(L)'
;MGDRPIVELGDKTPLQAANVPVLDSLAREGQCGVADPVKRGIVATTVLGTLAILGFDPLKHSIARGVIEAHGSGMKIMPGDIAFRGNWATLDDAGKIVDRRAGRIREGTKELASSLSGIKIEDASVEVGAGTEHRVAVXIRGAGLEDSLIGSDPGDHFHSGIKPRLPVALKQTXKKSVRTAKILKLFEQEASKILTLHPVNLERVSKGLFAANAILTREPGQVHAFPKIXRPSGXGLTGVCISGDDTLSGISRVTGLDVCKTPAMTANLDTDLTEKFLLAGKMLSKYGVVVLHIKGCDIAAHNREAVEKKEFLEKIDAELGRFLKMWKAKLRIAVTADHATWSKEGVHVDDPVPVLLHGQGISADSVKGFDEFQASAGELGLFRLHKLWGKFFA
;
A
#
# COMPACT_ATOMS: atom_id res chain seq x y z
N MET A 1 2.11 6.73 12.04
CA MET A 1 1.96 7.69 13.16
C MET A 1 3.26 8.36 13.60
N GLY A 2 4.39 7.70 13.44
CA GLY A 2 5.67 8.30 13.84
C GLY A 2 6.00 9.59 13.09
N ASP A 3 6.67 10.52 13.79
CA ASP A 3 7.00 11.84 13.24
C ASP A 3 8.15 12.42 14.05
N ARG A 4 8.53 13.64 13.71
CA ARG A 4 9.53 14.44 14.44
C ARG A 4 8.85 15.65 15.07
N PRO A 5 9.50 16.31 16.07
CA PRO A 5 8.90 17.50 16.69
C PRO A 5 8.60 18.61 15.67
N ILE A 6 7.47 19.26 15.87
CA ILE A 6 6.93 20.29 14.99
C ILE A 6 6.77 21.58 15.79
N VAL A 7 7.28 22.69 15.26
CA VAL A 7 7.27 23.97 15.97
C VAL A 7 5.83 24.41 16.32
N GLU A 8 4.91 24.28 15.38
CA GLU A 8 3.50 24.67 15.57
C GLU A 8 2.81 23.89 16.69
N LEU A 9 3.39 22.74 17.07
CA LEU A 9 2.84 21.90 18.15
C LEU A 9 3.66 22.03 19.45
N GLY A 10 4.40 23.12 19.58
CA GLY A 10 5.23 23.34 20.77
C GLY A 10 6.43 22.42 20.85
N ASP A 11 7.04 22.14 19.72
CA ASP A 11 8.19 21.24 19.58
C ASP A 11 7.88 19.81 20.03
N LYS A 12 6.62 19.40 19.84
CA LYS A 12 6.17 18.04 20.07
C LYS A 12 5.85 17.37 18.73
N THR A 13 5.93 16.04 18.69
CA THR A 13 5.40 15.32 17.55
C THR A 13 3.87 15.40 17.56
N PRO A 14 3.20 15.16 16.43
CA PRO A 14 1.74 15.08 16.46
C PRO A 14 1.22 14.07 17.49
N LEU A 15 1.87 12.91 17.63
CA LEU A 15 1.44 11.90 18.61
C LEU A 15 1.65 12.40 20.04
N GLN A 16 2.78 13.08 20.32
CA GLN A 16 3.00 13.69 21.65
C GLN A 16 1.96 14.75 21.97
N ALA A 17 1.59 15.56 21.00
CA ALA A 17 0.65 16.67 21.20
C ALA A 17 -0.79 16.20 21.26
N ALA A 18 -1.10 15.02 20.70
CA ALA A 18 -2.47 14.52 20.63
C ALA A 18 -2.95 14.06 22.01
N ASN A 19 -4.24 14.30 22.27
CA ASN A 19 -4.90 13.78 23.45
C ASN A 19 -5.40 12.37 23.12
N VAL A 20 -4.64 11.36 23.56
CA VAL A 20 -4.92 9.96 23.22
C VAL A 20 -5.01 9.10 24.50
N PRO A 21 -6.03 9.35 25.31
CA PRO A 21 -6.11 8.66 26.63
C PRO A 21 -6.27 7.16 26.53
N VAL A 22 -6.85 6.64 25.46
CA VAL A 22 -7.00 5.19 25.30
C VAL A 22 -5.65 4.55 25.01
N LEU A 23 -4.89 5.09 24.05
CA LEU A 23 -3.54 4.60 23.77
C LEU A 23 -2.64 4.74 24.99
N ASP A 24 -2.75 5.85 25.73
CA ASP A 24 -1.97 6.03 26.94
C ASP A 24 -2.31 4.98 28.00
N SER A 25 -3.59 4.64 28.15
CA SER A 25 -4.02 3.60 29.09
C SER A 25 -3.47 2.23 28.66
N LEU A 26 -3.56 1.91 27.38
CA LEU A 26 -3.00 0.65 26.88
C LEU A 26 -1.49 0.60 27.10
N ALA A 27 -0.81 1.71 26.94
CA ALA A 27 0.65 1.77 27.17
C ALA A 27 0.98 1.52 28.64
N ARG A 28 0.22 2.11 29.56
CA ARG A 28 0.44 1.91 31.00
C ARG A 28 0.20 0.45 31.42
N GLU A 29 -0.69 -0.24 30.72
CA GLU A 29 -1.08 -1.61 31.06
C GLU A 29 -0.34 -2.65 30.21
N GLY A 30 0.47 -2.21 29.27
CA GLY A 30 1.16 -3.07 28.32
C GLY A 30 2.65 -2.82 28.28
N GLN A 31 3.26 -3.13 27.16
CA GLN A 31 4.69 -2.93 26.93
C GLN A 31 4.91 -2.06 25.69
N CYS A 32 5.88 -1.18 25.78
CA CYS A 32 6.21 -0.29 24.68
C CYS A 32 7.67 -0.43 24.25
N GLY A 33 7.95 0.04 23.06
CA GLY A 33 9.29 0.13 22.51
C GLY A 33 9.25 0.94 21.24
N VAL A 34 10.36 0.94 20.53
CA VAL A 34 10.45 1.57 19.21
C VAL A 34 11.12 0.58 18.27
N ALA A 35 10.79 0.68 16.99
CA ALA A 35 11.32 -0.29 16.03
C ALA A 35 11.78 0.38 14.76
N ASP A 36 12.88 -0.11 14.21
CA ASP A 36 13.35 0.28 12.87
C ASP A 36 12.55 -0.53 11.85
N PRO A 37 11.80 0.11 10.95
CA PRO A 37 11.00 -0.63 9.97
C PRO A 37 11.82 -1.57 9.09
N VAL A 38 13.02 -1.14 8.67
CA VAL A 38 13.93 -1.99 7.89
C VAL A 38 15.18 -2.26 8.74
N LYS A 39 16.04 -1.28 8.87
CA LYS A 39 17.16 -1.25 9.82
C LYS A 39 17.57 0.20 9.99
N ARG A 40 18.39 0.45 11.01
CA ARG A 40 18.86 1.81 11.31
C ARG A 40 19.44 2.45 10.05
N GLY A 41 18.99 3.67 9.76
CA GLY A 41 19.50 4.47 8.64
C GLY A 41 18.83 4.20 7.29
N ILE A 42 17.86 3.28 7.23
CA ILE A 42 17.14 2.98 5.98
C ILE A 42 15.73 3.55 6.08
N VAL A 43 15.37 4.42 5.14
CA VAL A 43 14.01 4.96 5.04
C VAL A 43 13.10 3.88 4.44
N ALA A 44 12.02 3.56 5.13
CA ALA A 44 11.10 2.52 4.67
C ALA A 44 10.05 3.06 3.72
N THR A 45 9.70 2.25 2.73
CA THR A 45 8.49 2.45 1.93
C THR A 45 7.32 1.77 2.64
N THR A 46 6.11 2.06 2.20
CA THR A 46 4.92 1.37 2.68
C THR A 46 5.08 -0.16 2.51
N VAL A 47 5.64 -0.59 1.38
CA VAL A 47 5.80 -2.02 1.10
C VAL A 47 6.73 -2.66 2.13
N LEU A 48 7.91 -2.08 2.33
CA LEU A 48 8.90 -2.66 3.25
C LEU A 48 8.40 -2.65 4.69
N GLY A 49 7.79 -1.53 5.12
CA GLY A 49 7.27 -1.42 6.48
C GLY A 49 6.11 -2.38 6.74
N THR A 50 5.21 -2.53 5.76
CA THR A 50 4.08 -3.46 5.90
C THR A 50 4.58 -4.90 5.98
N LEU A 51 5.53 -5.28 5.13
CA LEU A 51 6.13 -6.62 5.21
C LEU A 51 6.73 -6.86 6.59
N ALA A 52 7.42 -5.85 7.13
CA ALA A 52 8.00 -5.97 8.47
C ALA A 52 6.92 -6.20 9.54
N ILE A 53 5.82 -5.43 9.49
CA ILE A 53 4.72 -5.63 10.45
C ILE A 53 4.19 -7.07 10.38
N LEU A 54 4.15 -7.65 9.19
CA LEU A 54 3.65 -9.01 8.98
C LEU A 54 4.70 -10.09 9.29
N GLY A 55 5.87 -9.70 9.80
CA GLY A 55 6.89 -10.64 10.23
C GLY A 55 7.94 -11.01 9.19
N PHE A 56 7.89 -10.39 8.02
CA PHE A 56 8.86 -10.67 6.95
C PHE A 56 10.00 -9.66 7.02
N ASP A 57 11.25 -10.17 7.10
CA ASP A 57 12.43 -9.29 7.12
C ASP A 57 12.55 -8.58 5.76
N PRO A 58 12.39 -7.25 5.70
CA PRO A 58 12.45 -6.55 4.41
C PRO A 58 13.83 -6.51 3.78
N LEU A 59 14.87 -6.94 4.49
CA LEU A 59 16.19 -7.15 3.88
C LEU A 59 16.27 -8.47 3.12
N LYS A 60 15.32 -9.39 3.36
CA LYS A 60 15.30 -10.71 2.72
C LYS A 60 14.11 -10.88 1.78
N HIS A 61 13.08 -10.09 1.95
CA HIS A 61 11.84 -10.23 1.20
C HIS A 61 11.43 -8.90 0.61
N SER A 62 11.09 -8.89 -0.67
CA SER A 62 10.53 -7.72 -1.33
C SER A 62 9.47 -8.17 -2.33
N ILE A 63 8.60 -7.25 -2.69
CA ILE A 63 7.56 -7.50 -3.69
C ILE A 63 7.58 -6.32 -4.65
N ALA A 64 7.71 -6.60 -5.94
CA ALA A 64 7.72 -5.53 -6.95
C ALA A 64 6.37 -4.80 -6.99
N ARG A 65 6.41 -3.50 -7.25
CA ARG A 65 5.18 -2.69 -7.26
C ARG A 65 4.17 -3.17 -8.30
N GLY A 66 4.62 -3.62 -9.46
CA GLY A 66 3.70 -4.18 -10.46
C GLY A 66 2.91 -5.36 -9.93
N VAL A 67 3.59 -6.25 -9.21
CA VAL A 67 2.94 -7.43 -8.61
C VAL A 67 1.91 -7.00 -7.57
N ILE A 68 2.26 -6.02 -6.73
CA ILE A 68 1.35 -5.49 -5.71
C ILE A 68 0.11 -4.88 -6.36
N GLU A 69 0.30 -4.06 -7.41
CA GLU A 69 -0.82 -3.42 -8.09
C GLU A 69 -1.77 -4.45 -8.71
N ALA A 70 -1.20 -5.49 -9.33
CA ALA A 70 -2.01 -6.54 -9.93
C ALA A 70 -2.84 -7.27 -8.87
N HIS A 71 -2.23 -7.66 -7.76
CA HIS A 71 -2.97 -8.28 -6.65
C HIS A 71 -3.99 -7.30 -6.06
N GLY A 72 -3.62 -6.03 -5.92
CA GLY A 72 -4.49 -5.00 -5.36
C GLY A 72 -5.73 -4.76 -6.21
N SER A 73 -5.62 -4.89 -7.52
CA SER A 73 -6.75 -4.73 -8.43
C SER A 73 -7.65 -5.98 -8.50
N GLY A 74 -7.29 -7.05 -7.79
CA GLY A 74 -8.08 -8.26 -7.75
C GLY A 74 -7.88 -9.20 -8.93
N MET A 75 -6.84 -8.99 -9.72
CA MET A 75 -6.55 -9.84 -10.88
C MET A 75 -6.15 -11.25 -10.45
N LYS A 76 -6.50 -12.24 -11.30
CA LYS A 76 -6.01 -13.60 -11.12
C LYS A 76 -4.57 -13.65 -11.63
N ILE A 77 -3.65 -13.98 -10.75
CA ILE A 77 -2.22 -13.91 -11.01
C ILE A 77 -1.61 -15.29 -10.82
N MET A 78 -0.67 -15.64 -11.68
CA MET A 78 -0.01 -16.94 -11.63
C MET A 78 1.51 -16.77 -11.60
N PRO A 79 2.23 -17.72 -10.97
CA PRO A 79 3.69 -17.67 -11.00
C PRO A 79 4.21 -17.58 -12.43
N GLY A 80 5.21 -16.74 -12.64
CA GLY A 80 5.79 -16.50 -13.95
C GLY A 80 5.20 -15.31 -14.70
N ASP A 81 4.01 -14.85 -14.33
CA ASP A 81 3.43 -13.64 -14.93
C ASP A 81 4.37 -12.46 -14.71
N ILE A 82 4.39 -11.53 -15.67
CA ILE A 82 5.09 -10.25 -15.51
C ILE A 82 4.02 -9.18 -15.30
N ALA A 83 4.07 -8.53 -14.16
CA ALA A 83 3.07 -7.52 -13.79
C ALA A 83 3.69 -6.13 -13.80
N PHE A 84 2.91 -5.16 -14.24
CA PHE A 84 3.33 -3.76 -14.33
C PHE A 84 2.34 -2.89 -13.60
N ARG A 85 2.85 -1.86 -12.94
CA ARG A 85 2.05 -0.75 -12.46
C ARG A 85 1.82 0.18 -13.64
N GLY A 86 0.62 0.74 -13.76
CA GLY A 86 0.33 1.63 -14.87
C GLY A 86 -0.62 2.76 -14.51
N ASN A 87 -0.69 3.71 -15.43
CA ASN A 87 -1.66 4.80 -15.37
C ASN A 87 -2.46 4.81 -16.67
N TRP A 88 -3.78 4.99 -16.54
CA TRP A 88 -4.58 5.47 -17.67
C TRP A 88 -4.09 6.88 -18.00
N ALA A 89 -3.82 7.15 -19.25
CA ALA A 89 -3.24 8.42 -19.69
C ALA A 89 -3.93 8.94 -20.95
N THR A 90 -3.71 10.22 -21.25
CA THR A 90 -4.24 10.86 -22.45
C THR A 90 -3.08 11.24 -23.37
N LEU A 91 -3.13 10.75 -24.61
CA LEU A 91 -2.20 11.15 -25.66
C LEU A 91 -2.94 11.99 -26.70
N ASP A 92 -2.24 12.94 -27.29
CA ASP A 92 -2.78 13.71 -28.43
C ASP A 92 -2.58 12.93 -29.74
N ASP A 93 -3.02 13.53 -30.84
CA ASP A 93 -2.94 12.89 -32.14
C ASP A 93 -1.50 12.66 -32.63
N ALA A 94 -0.54 13.38 -32.05
CA ALA A 94 0.88 13.19 -32.36
C ALA A 94 1.52 12.15 -31.46
N GLY A 95 0.74 11.55 -30.52
CA GLY A 95 1.24 10.54 -29.60
C GLY A 95 1.94 11.11 -28.37
N LYS A 96 1.83 12.43 -28.14
CA LYS A 96 2.43 13.06 -26.96
C LYS A 96 1.49 13.02 -25.78
N ILE A 97 2.04 12.89 -24.56
CA ILE A 97 1.25 12.86 -23.34
C ILE A 97 0.63 14.23 -23.10
N VAL A 98 -0.68 14.28 -23.00
CA VAL A 98 -1.46 15.46 -22.63
C VAL A 98 -1.67 15.47 -21.11
N ASP A 99 -2.03 14.31 -20.58
CA ASP A 99 -2.24 14.15 -19.14
C ASP A 99 -1.87 12.72 -18.75
N ARG A 100 -0.91 12.60 -17.86
CA ARG A 100 -0.37 11.32 -17.42
C ARG A 100 -1.36 10.52 -16.56
N ARG A 101 -2.48 11.13 -16.17
CA ARG A 101 -3.50 10.53 -15.30
C ARG A 101 -4.90 10.53 -15.93
N ALA A 102 -5.00 10.86 -17.21
CA ALA A 102 -6.30 10.97 -17.92
C ALA A 102 -7.31 11.82 -17.12
N GLY A 103 -6.85 12.97 -16.60
CA GLY A 103 -7.70 13.86 -15.81
C GLY A 103 -8.13 13.24 -14.47
N ARG A 104 -7.37 12.30 -13.94
CA ARG A 104 -7.71 11.53 -12.72
C ARG A 104 -9.04 10.79 -12.91
N ILE A 105 -9.16 10.12 -14.05
CA ILE A 105 -10.36 9.36 -14.38
C ILE A 105 -10.79 8.47 -13.19
N ARG A 106 -12.08 8.48 -12.88
CA ARG A 106 -12.64 7.70 -11.78
C ARG A 106 -13.71 6.72 -12.22
N GLU A 107 -14.37 6.98 -13.35
CA GLU A 107 -15.48 6.16 -13.82
C GLU A 107 -15.17 5.55 -15.16
N GLY A 108 -15.68 4.35 -15.41
CA GLY A 108 -15.52 3.64 -16.67
C GLY A 108 -14.22 2.86 -16.78
N THR A 109 -13.35 2.88 -15.77
CA THR A 109 -12.05 2.21 -15.85
C THR A 109 -12.18 0.69 -15.89
N LYS A 110 -13.20 0.12 -15.23
CA LYS A 110 -13.43 -1.32 -15.29
C LYS A 110 -13.82 -1.76 -16.69
N GLU A 111 -14.66 -0.98 -17.36
CA GLU A 111 -15.06 -1.26 -18.73
C GLU A 111 -13.88 -1.16 -19.68
N LEU A 112 -13.02 -0.14 -19.50
CA LEU A 112 -11.80 0.00 -20.28
C LEU A 112 -10.87 -1.20 -20.07
N ALA A 113 -10.67 -1.60 -18.82
CA ALA A 113 -9.80 -2.75 -18.52
C ALA A 113 -10.35 -4.04 -19.14
N SER A 114 -11.66 -4.26 -19.04
CA SER A 114 -12.31 -5.44 -19.64
C SER A 114 -12.10 -5.51 -21.15
N SER A 115 -12.13 -4.36 -21.82
CA SER A 115 -11.96 -4.34 -23.27
C SER A 115 -10.55 -4.73 -23.71
N LEU A 116 -9.57 -4.66 -22.80
CA LEU A 116 -8.17 -4.97 -23.12
C LEU A 116 -7.73 -6.33 -22.61
N SER A 117 -8.50 -6.94 -21.69
CA SER A 117 -8.11 -8.23 -21.11
C SER A 117 -8.31 -9.36 -22.11
N GLY A 118 -7.35 -10.28 -22.13
CA GLY A 118 -7.38 -11.43 -23.01
C GLY A 118 -6.76 -11.19 -24.38
N ILE A 119 -6.23 -9.98 -24.62
CA ILE A 119 -5.54 -9.70 -25.87
C ILE A 119 -4.33 -10.64 -26.00
N LYS A 120 -4.20 -11.23 -27.18
CA LYS A 120 -3.05 -12.09 -27.51
C LYS A 120 -2.03 -11.29 -28.29
N ILE A 121 -0.79 -11.33 -27.84
CA ILE A 121 0.34 -10.76 -28.56
C ILE A 121 1.34 -11.90 -28.75
N GLU A 122 1.53 -12.32 -29.98
CA GLU A 122 2.28 -13.55 -30.29
C GLU A 122 1.63 -14.72 -29.51
N ASP A 123 2.39 -15.45 -28.70
CA ASP A 123 1.87 -16.57 -27.91
C ASP A 123 1.64 -16.20 -26.44
N ALA A 124 1.69 -14.91 -26.12
CA ALA A 124 1.43 -14.44 -24.75
C ALA A 124 0.03 -13.82 -24.68
N SER A 125 -0.57 -13.87 -23.50
CA SER A 125 -1.84 -13.18 -23.26
C SER A 125 -1.61 -12.03 -22.28
N VAL A 126 -2.42 -10.98 -22.44
CA VAL A 126 -2.33 -9.80 -21.58
C VAL A 126 -3.66 -9.62 -20.85
N GLU A 127 -3.56 -9.44 -19.55
CA GLU A 127 -4.72 -9.14 -18.69
C GLU A 127 -4.55 -7.76 -18.10
N VAL A 128 -5.66 -7.05 -17.92
CA VAL A 128 -5.65 -5.68 -17.41
C VAL A 128 -6.63 -5.58 -16.26
N GLY A 129 -6.20 -4.96 -15.15
CA GLY A 129 -7.04 -4.75 -13.98
C GLY A 129 -7.11 -3.28 -13.61
N ALA A 130 -8.32 -2.75 -13.44
CA ALA A 130 -8.50 -1.37 -13.01
C ALA A 130 -8.21 -1.26 -11.51
N GLY A 131 -7.42 -0.27 -11.15
CA GLY A 131 -7.16 0.10 -9.77
C GLY A 131 -7.99 1.30 -9.38
N THR A 132 -7.55 2.00 -8.33
CA THR A 132 -8.22 3.22 -7.88
C THR A 132 -7.92 4.37 -8.84
N GLU A 133 -8.97 5.08 -9.24
CA GLU A 133 -8.85 6.24 -10.12
C GLU A 133 -8.09 5.89 -11.41
N HIS A 134 -7.04 6.67 -11.71
CA HIS A 134 -6.24 6.51 -12.94
C HIS A 134 -5.27 5.33 -12.88
N ARG A 135 -5.23 4.57 -11.80
CA ARG A 135 -4.29 3.45 -11.69
C ARG A 135 -4.79 2.23 -12.42
N VAL A 136 -3.86 1.48 -13.02
CA VAL A 136 -4.17 0.26 -13.76
C VAL A 136 -3.01 -0.71 -13.58
N ALA A 137 -3.31 -2.02 -13.63
CA ALA A 137 -2.29 -3.07 -13.59
C ALA A 137 -2.37 -3.86 -14.89
N VAL A 138 -1.20 -4.24 -15.38
CA VAL A 138 -1.10 -5.04 -16.61
C VAL A 138 -0.30 -6.29 -16.32
N UNK A 139 -0.67 -7.58 -16.67
CA UNK A 139 -0.07 -8.67 -16.48
C UNK A 139 0.18 -9.24 -17.73
N ILE A 140 1.32 -9.71 -18.11
CA ILE A 140 1.66 -10.49 -19.31
C ILE A 140 1.92 -11.92 -18.89
N ARG A 141 1.24 -12.86 -19.53
CA ARG A 141 1.35 -14.28 -19.22
C ARG A 141 1.83 -15.04 -20.45
N GLY A 142 2.90 -15.82 -20.29
CA GLY A 142 3.45 -16.61 -21.38
C GLY A 142 4.79 -17.20 -21.00
N ALA A 143 5.30 -18.09 -21.86
CA ALA A 143 6.60 -18.69 -21.62
C ALA A 143 7.72 -17.70 -21.99
N GLY A 144 8.87 -17.87 -21.34
CA GLY A 144 10.07 -17.13 -21.72
C GLY A 144 10.02 -15.64 -21.47
N LEU A 145 9.39 -15.23 -20.38
CA LEU A 145 9.27 -13.82 -19.99
C LEU A 145 10.16 -13.52 -18.78
N GLU A 146 10.55 -12.24 -18.63
CA GLU A 146 11.39 -11.80 -17.52
C GLU A 146 11.20 -10.28 -17.35
N ASP A 147 11.44 -9.80 -16.11
CA ASP A 147 11.05 -8.44 -15.74
C ASP A 147 12.18 -7.40 -15.79
N SER A 148 13.35 -7.72 -16.36
CA SER A 148 14.47 -6.76 -16.44
C SER A 148 14.28 -5.80 -17.63
N LEU A 149 13.29 -4.92 -17.49
CA LEU A 149 12.95 -3.96 -18.56
C LEU A 149 12.40 -2.67 -17.96
N ILE A 150 12.35 -1.65 -18.81
CA ILE A 150 11.73 -0.36 -18.49
C ILE A 150 10.44 -0.26 -19.30
N GLY A 151 9.36 0.17 -18.66
CA GLY A 151 8.08 0.36 -19.32
C GLY A 151 7.98 1.74 -19.99
N SER A 152 6.78 2.09 -20.42
CA SER A 152 6.56 3.29 -21.24
C SER A 152 6.42 4.58 -20.46
N ASP A 153 6.19 4.54 -19.16
CA ASP A 153 5.98 5.76 -18.36
C ASP A 153 7.30 6.53 -18.23
N PRO A 154 7.38 7.78 -18.73
CA PRO A 154 8.63 8.54 -18.65
C PRO A 154 8.97 9.03 -17.24
N GLY A 155 8.04 8.94 -16.29
CA GLY A 155 8.28 9.33 -14.90
C GLY A 155 7.52 10.59 -14.50
N ASP A 156 7.54 10.85 -13.20
CA ASP A 156 6.74 11.93 -12.61
C ASP A 156 7.18 13.33 -13.05
N HIS A 157 8.41 13.47 -13.52
CA HIS A 157 8.91 14.76 -13.95
C HIS A 157 8.35 15.20 -15.32
N PHE A 158 7.73 14.30 -16.06
CA PHE A 158 7.28 14.57 -17.43
C PHE A 158 5.76 14.39 -17.54
N HIS A 159 5.02 15.39 -17.08
CA HIS A 159 3.56 15.29 -17.02
C HIS A 159 2.88 15.48 -18.37
N SER A 160 3.49 16.25 -19.27
CA SER A 160 2.89 16.50 -20.57
C SER A 160 3.94 16.92 -21.61
N GLY A 161 3.57 16.85 -22.87
CA GLY A 161 4.35 17.40 -23.99
C GLY A 161 5.40 16.47 -24.56
N ILE A 162 5.63 15.29 -23.98
CA ILE A 162 6.61 14.33 -24.51
C ILE A 162 5.90 13.02 -24.87
N LYS A 163 6.55 12.22 -25.69
CA LYS A 163 6.01 10.90 -26.05
C LYS A 163 6.33 9.90 -24.94
N PRO A 164 5.49 8.86 -24.78
CA PRO A 164 5.85 7.75 -23.91
C PRO A 164 7.18 7.12 -24.37
N ARG A 165 7.90 6.52 -23.44
CA ARG A 165 9.06 5.72 -23.80
C ARG A 165 8.59 4.49 -24.60
N LEU A 166 9.49 3.92 -25.39
CA LEU A 166 9.25 2.58 -25.94
C LEU A 166 9.76 1.58 -24.89
N PRO A 167 8.94 0.60 -24.49
CA PRO A 167 9.44 -0.41 -23.57
C PRO A 167 10.71 -1.05 -24.08
N VAL A 168 11.70 -1.23 -23.21
CA VAL A 168 13.02 -1.71 -23.61
C VAL A 168 13.65 -2.51 -22.48
N ALA A 169 14.33 -3.61 -22.84
CA ALA A 169 15.06 -4.42 -21.87
C ALA A 169 16.25 -3.62 -21.31
N LEU A 170 16.56 -3.83 -20.03
CA LEU A 170 17.71 -3.18 -19.40
C LEU A 170 19.02 -3.57 -20.06
N LYS A 171 19.09 -4.81 -20.59
CA LYS A 171 20.24 -5.30 -21.37
C LYS A 171 19.70 -6.09 -22.57
N GLN A 172 20.27 -5.84 -23.73
CA GLN A 172 19.85 -6.53 -24.96
C GLN A 172 20.26 -8.02 -24.95
N THR A 173 21.08 -8.42 -24.01
CA THR A 173 21.43 -9.84 -23.83
C THR A 173 20.35 -10.64 -23.09
N UNK A 174 19.38 -10.09 -22.35
CA UNK A 174 18.49 -10.67 -21.76
C UNK A 174 17.46 -10.96 -22.60
N LYS A 175 17.57 -11.94 -23.35
CA LYS A 175 16.63 -12.32 -24.41
C LYS A 175 15.17 -12.38 -23.95
N LYS A 176 14.93 -12.94 -22.75
CA LYS A 176 13.58 -13.00 -22.19
C LYS A 176 13.01 -11.61 -21.91
N SER A 177 13.86 -10.71 -21.40
CA SER A 177 13.42 -9.34 -21.15
C SER A 177 13.19 -8.57 -22.45
N VAL A 178 13.99 -8.84 -23.49
CA VAL A 178 13.78 -8.25 -24.82
C VAL A 178 12.43 -8.70 -25.37
N ARG A 179 12.11 -9.99 -25.20
CA ARG A 179 10.82 -10.53 -25.63
C ARG A 179 9.67 -9.87 -24.83
N THR A 180 9.80 -9.75 -23.51
CA THR A 180 8.76 -9.11 -22.68
C THR A 180 8.54 -7.66 -23.11
N ALA A 181 9.63 -6.92 -23.34
CA ALA A 181 9.53 -5.51 -23.79
C ALA A 181 8.83 -5.40 -25.14
N LYS A 182 9.14 -6.31 -26.08
CA LYS A 182 8.48 -6.33 -27.39
C LYS A 182 6.97 -6.57 -27.24
N ILE A 183 6.59 -7.56 -26.42
CA ILE A 183 5.16 -7.87 -26.20
C ILE A 183 4.47 -6.68 -25.57
N LEU A 184 5.08 -6.05 -24.56
CA LEU A 184 4.50 -4.89 -23.89
C LEU A 184 4.28 -3.74 -24.89
N LYS A 185 5.30 -3.46 -25.72
CA LYS A 185 5.20 -2.41 -26.74
C LYS A 185 4.02 -2.66 -27.69
N LEU A 186 3.92 -3.88 -28.20
CA LEU A 186 2.86 -4.24 -29.13
C LEU A 186 1.50 -4.15 -28.45
N PHE A 187 1.40 -4.60 -27.19
CA PHE A 187 0.17 -4.49 -26.43
C PHE A 187 -0.24 -3.03 -26.25
N GLU A 188 0.69 -2.16 -25.84
CA GLU A 188 0.36 -0.76 -25.60
C GLU A 188 -0.12 -0.07 -26.88
N GLN A 189 0.46 -0.42 -28.02
CA GLN A 189 0.03 0.11 -29.31
C GLN A 189 -1.40 -0.35 -29.65
N GLU A 190 -1.66 -1.65 -29.46
CA GLU A 190 -2.99 -2.20 -29.73
C GLU A 190 -4.01 -1.63 -28.74
N ALA A 191 -3.64 -1.48 -27.47
CA ALA A 191 -4.50 -0.91 -26.46
C ALA A 191 -4.92 0.52 -26.82
N SER A 192 -3.99 1.36 -27.27
CA SER A 192 -4.34 2.72 -27.67
C SER A 192 -5.37 2.74 -28.80
N LYS A 193 -5.26 1.85 -29.78
CA LYS A 193 -6.24 1.77 -30.87
C LYS A 193 -7.64 1.45 -30.31
N ILE A 194 -7.72 0.46 -29.45
CA ILE A 194 -8.99 0.03 -28.86
C ILE A 194 -9.57 1.13 -27.97
N LEU A 195 -8.74 1.72 -27.11
CA LEU A 195 -9.17 2.73 -26.16
C LEU A 195 -9.66 4.01 -26.84
N THR A 196 -9.01 4.43 -27.93
CA THR A 196 -9.38 5.66 -28.63
C THR A 196 -10.83 5.58 -29.13
N LEU A 197 -11.28 4.40 -29.53
CA LEU A 197 -12.63 4.21 -30.07
C LEU A 197 -13.61 3.68 -29.04
N HIS A 198 -13.18 3.46 -27.79
CA HIS A 198 -14.03 2.89 -26.76
C HIS A 198 -15.16 3.85 -26.37
N PRO A 199 -16.42 3.35 -26.22
CA PRO A 199 -17.54 4.22 -25.87
C PRO A 199 -17.32 5.10 -24.63
N VAL A 200 -16.63 4.59 -23.60
CA VAL A 200 -16.31 5.37 -22.41
C VAL A 200 -15.53 6.63 -22.81
N ASN A 201 -14.53 6.47 -23.68
CA ASN A 201 -13.69 7.60 -24.09
C ASN A 201 -14.40 8.53 -25.07
N LEU A 202 -15.23 8.00 -25.96
CA LEU A 202 -16.02 8.85 -26.86
C LEU A 202 -16.96 9.76 -26.05
N GLU A 203 -17.59 9.21 -25.02
CA GLU A 203 -18.45 10.00 -24.14
C GLU A 203 -17.65 11.04 -23.36
N ARG A 204 -16.47 10.64 -22.82
CA ARG A 204 -15.61 11.59 -22.10
C ARG A 204 -15.22 12.78 -22.96
N VAL A 205 -14.78 12.51 -24.18
CA VAL A 205 -14.39 13.58 -25.11
C VAL A 205 -15.59 14.48 -25.42
N SER A 206 -16.78 13.91 -25.62
CA SER A 206 -17.99 14.70 -25.89
C SER A 206 -18.35 15.64 -24.74
N LYS A 207 -17.90 15.30 -23.54
CA LYS A 207 -18.13 16.11 -22.32
C LYS A 207 -16.96 17.04 -22.01
N GLY A 208 -15.94 17.09 -22.86
CA GLY A 208 -14.76 17.92 -22.63
C GLY A 208 -13.79 17.34 -21.61
N LEU A 209 -13.91 16.05 -21.30
CA LEU A 209 -13.02 15.37 -20.38
C LEU A 209 -11.89 14.68 -21.12
N PHE A 210 -10.76 14.50 -20.48
CA PHE A 210 -9.63 13.78 -21.07
C PHE A 210 -9.98 12.30 -21.30
N ALA A 211 -9.68 11.80 -22.50
CA ALA A 211 -9.83 10.38 -22.81
C ALA A 211 -8.72 9.59 -22.11
N ALA A 212 -9.05 8.38 -21.66
CA ALA A 212 -8.04 7.43 -21.18
C ALA A 212 -7.65 6.54 -22.36
N ASN A 213 -6.91 7.12 -23.32
CA ASN A 213 -6.64 6.46 -24.60
C ASN A 213 -5.29 5.77 -24.67
N ALA A 214 -4.58 5.68 -23.53
CA ALA A 214 -3.31 4.97 -23.46
C ALA A 214 -3.08 4.45 -22.04
N ILE A 215 -2.20 3.46 -21.93
CA ILE A 215 -1.68 3.00 -20.64
C ILE A 215 -0.19 3.29 -20.64
N LEU A 216 0.30 3.93 -19.56
CA LEU A 216 1.72 4.14 -19.34
C LEU A 216 2.15 3.17 -18.25
N THR A 217 3.14 2.32 -18.52
CA THR A 217 3.56 1.24 -17.62
C THR A 217 4.91 1.50 -16.98
N ARG A 218 5.08 1.00 -15.75
CA ARG A 218 6.33 1.10 -15.01
C ARG A 218 6.42 0.01 -13.93
N GLU A 219 7.58 -0.08 -13.32
CA GLU A 219 7.83 -0.93 -12.14
C GLU A 219 7.44 -2.39 -12.38
N PRO A 220 8.00 -3.04 -13.41
CA PRO A 220 7.71 -4.45 -13.68
C PRO A 220 8.16 -5.34 -12.55
N GLY A 221 7.47 -6.48 -12.40
CA GLY A 221 7.90 -7.52 -11.50
C GLY A 221 7.39 -8.87 -11.95
N GLN A 222 8.26 -9.88 -11.87
CA GLN A 222 7.84 -11.25 -12.13
C GLN A 222 7.19 -11.83 -10.88
N VAL A 223 6.07 -12.50 -11.07
CA VAL A 223 5.34 -13.12 -9.96
C VAL A 223 6.08 -14.39 -9.55
N HIS A 224 6.49 -14.44 -8.30
CA HIS A 224 7.12 -15.61 -7.68
C HIS A 224 6.32 -16.05 -6.48
N ALA A 225 6.50 -17.28 -6.04
CA ALA A 225 5.92 -17.77 -4.80
C ALA A 225 6.46 -16.91 -3.64
N PHE A 226 5.57 -16.49 -2.75
CA PHE A 226 5.92 -15.68 -1.59
C PHE A 226 5.46 -16.41 -0.33
N PRO A 227 6.26 -16.44 0.75
CA PRO A 227 5.85 -17.14 1.97
C PRO A 227 4.57 -16.53 2.55
N LYS A 228 3.73 -17.39 3.13
CA LYS A 228 2.48 -16.93 3.74
C LYS A 228 2.68 -16.68 5.22
N ILE A 229 1.82 -15.81 5.73
CA ILE A 229 1.86 -15.57 7.18
C ILE A 229 1.72 -16.89 7.92
N UNK A 230 2.38 -16.99 8.95
CA UNK A 230 2.38 -18.12 9.75
C UNK A 230 2.54 -17.65 11.15
N ARG A 231 2.21 -18.49 12.10
CA ARG A 231 2.59 -18.22 13.51
C ARG A 231 4.08 -18.50 13.67
N PRO A 232 4.75 -17.90 14.67
CA PRO A 232 6.17 -18.22 14.91
C PRO A 232 6.42 -19.71 15.16
N SER A 233 5.41 -20.44 15.66
CA SER A 233 5.49 -21.89 15.85
C SER A 233 5.38 -22.70 14.56
N GLY A 234 5.05 -22.04 13.45
CA GLY A 234 4.82 -22.70 12.17
C GLY A 234 3.37 -23.08 11.89
N UNK A 235 2.52 -22.95 12.75
CA UNK A 235 1.20 -23.23 12.62
C UNK A 235 0.58 -22.26 11.75
N GLY A 236 -0.31 -22.79 11.04
CA GLY A 236 -1.09 -21.99 10.14
C GLY A 236 -1.86 -20.88 10.87
N LEU A 237 -2.09 -19.80 10.15
CA LEU A 237 -2.78 -18.62 10.70
C LEU A 237 -3.73 -18.06 9.65
N THR A 238 -5.00 -17.90 10.04
CA THR A 238 -5.95 -17.19 9.16
C THR A 238 -5.90 -15.71 9.53
N GLY A 239 -5.79 -14.86 8.53
CA GLY A 239 -5.73 -13.43 8.79
C GLY A 239 -6.47 -12.63 7.74
N VAL A 240 -6.88 -11.43 8.12
CA VAL A 240 -7.57 -10.50 7.21
C VAL A 240 -7.02 -9.09 7.42
N CYS A 241 -6.89 -8.35 6.34
CA CYS A 241 -6.51 -6.94 6.38
C CYS A 241 -7.72 -6.09 6.04
N ILE A 242 -7.98 -5.09 6.87
CA ILE A 242 -9.01 -4.09 6.65
C ILE A 242 -8.30 -2.80 6.27
N SER A 243 -8.46 -2.37 5.03
CA SER A 243 -7.76 -1.18 4.52
C SER A 243 -8.49 -0.61 3.30
N GLY A 244 -8.46 0.71 3.16
CA GLY A 244 -8.90 1.37 1.94
C GLY A 244 -7.81 1.50 0.89
N ASP A 245 -6.59 1.09 1.21
CA ASP A 245 -5.40 1.28 0.37
C ASP A 245 -5.15 0.04 -0.49
N ASP A 246 -5.16 0.19 -1.81
CA ASP A 246 -4.94 -0.93 -2.74
C ASP A 246 -3.54 -1.54 -2.60
N THR A 247 -2.54 -0.75 -2.20
CA THR A 247 -1.20 -1.27 -1.95
C THR A 247 -1.25 -2.29 -0.80
N LEU A 248 -1.95 -1.95 0.29
CA LEU A 248 -2.13 -2.86 1.41
C LEU A 248 -2.92 -4.11 1.00
N SER A 249 -3.95 -3.94 0.16
CA SER A 249 -4.70 -5.08 -0.37
C SER A 249 -3.80 -6.02 -1.16
N GLY A 250 -2.93 -5.46 -2.00
CA GLY A 250 -2.00 -6.27 -2.80
C GLY A 250 -1.01 -7.03 -1.93
N ILE A 251 -0.38 -6.34 -0.98
CA ILE A 251 0.57 -6.97 -0.05
C ILE A 251 -0.13 -8.10 0.73
N SER A 252 -1.35 -7.83 1.18
CA SER A 252 -2.13 -8.80 1.96
C SER A 252 -2.35 -10.09 1.17
N ARG A 253 -2.80 -9.97 -0.07
CA ARG A 253 -3.04 -11.15 -0.91
C ARG A 253 -1.76 -11.94 -1.17
N VAL A 254 -0.66 -11.24 -1.44
CA VAL A 254 0.64 -11.90 -1.65
C VAL A 254 1.05 -12.70 -0.41
N THR A 255 0.82 -12.15 0.79
CA THR A 255 1.26 -12.76 2.04
C THR A 255 0.25 -13.72 2.66
N GLY A 256 -0.90 -13.92 2.00
CA GLY A 256 -1.89 -14.89 2.45
C GLY A 256 -2.96 -14.35 3.39
N LEU A 257 -3.07 -13.03 3.51
CA LEU A 257 -4.18 -12.41 4.23
C LEU A 257 -5.36 -12.22 3.28
N ASP A 258 -6.55 -12.46 3.78
CA ASP A 258 -7.76 -12.02 3.08
C ASP A 258 -7.84 -10.49 3.16
N VAL A 259 -8.66 -9.90 2.31
CA VAL A 259 -8.84 -8.45 2.26
C VAL A 259 -10.33 -8.15 2.46
N CYS A 260 -10.60 -7.17 3.31
CA CYS A 260 -11.96 -6.75 3.57
C CYS A 260 -12.02 -5.23 3.60
N LYS A 261 -12.94 -4.65 2.81
CA LYS A 261 -13.16 -3.20 2.82
C LYS A 261 -14.54 -2.88 2.28
N THR A 262 -15.02 -1.69 2.61
CA THR A 262 -16.27 -1.15 2.08
C THR A 262 -15.97 0.18 1.39
N PRO A 263 -16.90 0.71 0.58
CA PRO A 263 -16.67 2.00 -0.07
C PRO A 263 -16.39 3.17 0.89
N ALA A 264 -16.87 3.09 2.14
CA ALA A 264 -16.63 4.14 3.14
C ALA A 264 -15.22 4.10 3.71
N MET A 265 -14.47 3.04 3.44
CA MET A 265 -13.09 2.89 3.93
C MET A 265 -12.12 3.42 2.89
N THR A 266 -11.83 4.72 2.94
CA THR A 266 -10.90 5.34 2.01
C THR A 266 -9.48 5.24 2.55
N ALA A 267 -8.49 5.51 1.68
CA ALA A 267 -7.09 5.64 2.08
C ALA A 267 -6.77 7.11 2.34
N ASN A 268 -7.65 7.81 3.07
CA ASN A 268 -7.52 9.24 3.29
C ASN A 268 -8.11 9.60 4.66
N LEU A 269 -8.12 10.90 4.95
CA LEU A 269 -8.61 11.43 6.23
C LEU A 269 -10.13 11.29 6.39
N ASP A 270 -10.86 11.17 5.29
CA ASP A 270 -12.32 11.01 5.30
C ASP A 270 -12.78 9.57 5.50
N THR A 271 -11.86 8.65 5.75
CA THR A 271 -12.20 7.24 5.95
C THR A 271 -13.18 7.10 7.14
N ASP A 272 -14.12 6.15 7.02
CA ASP A 272 -15.08 5.88 8.10
C ASP A 272 -14.39 5.01 9.16
N LEU A 273 -13.83 5.68 10.18
CA LEU A 273 -13.13 4.99 11.27
C LEU A 273 -14.08 4.10 12.08
N THR A 274 -15.31 4.56 12.31
CA THR A 274 -16.30 3.78 13.04
C THR A 274 -16.54 2.45 12.33
N GLU A 275 -16.77 2.49 11.04
CA GLU A 275 -17.01 1.28 10.26
C GLU A 275 -15.78 0.36 10.26
N LYS A 276 -14.59 0.93 10.19
CA LYS A 276 -13.35 0.13 10.24
C LYS A 276 -13.25 -0.67 11.53
N PHE A 277 -13.50 -0.04 12.67
CA PHE A 277 -13.42 -0.72 13.96
C PHE A 277 -14.56 -1.71 14.16
N LEU A 278 -15.77 -1.41 13.69
CA LEU A 278 -16.87 -2.37 13.74
C LEU A 278 -16.54 -3.62 12.92
N LEU A 279 -15.99 -3.41 11.73
CA LEU A 279 -15.61 -4.53 10.88
C LEU A 279 -14.49 -5.34 11.50
N ALA A 280 -13.53 -4.68 12.17
CA ALA A 280 -12.46 -5.39 12.87
C ALA A 280 -13.04 -6.34 13.93
N GLY A 281 -14.01 -5.87 14.70
CA GLY A 281 -14.67 -6.71 15.70
C GLY A 281 -15.36 -7.90 15.06
N LYS A 282 -16.06 -7.67 13.96
CA LYS A 282 -16.74 -8.75 13.24
C LYS A 282 -15.75 -9.78 12.69
N MET A 283 -14.61 -9.31 12.17
CA MET A 283 -13.61 -10.20 11.61
C MET A 283 -12.85 -11.00 12.68
N LEU A 284 -12.71 -10.45 13.88
CA LEU A 284 -12.04 -11.17 14.98
C LEU A 284 -12.78 -12.44 15.39
N SER A 285 -14.08 -12.57 15.07
CA SER A 285 -14.81 -13.79 15.31
C SER A 285 -14.52 -14.88 14.28
N LYS A 286 -13.85 -14.52 13.18
CA LYS A 286 -13.62 -15.45 12.05
C LYS A 286 -12.14 -15.73 11.79
N TYR A 287 -11.27 -14.81 12.18
CA TYR A 287 -9.85 -14.86 11.82
C TYR A 287 -8.97 -14.87 13.08
N GLY A 288 -7.84 -15.53 12.96
CA GLY A 288 -6.87 -15.58 14.03
C GLY A 288 -6.12 -14.26 14.22
N VAL A 289 -6.05 -13.43 13.18
CA VAL A 289 -5.47 -12.09 13.29
C VAL A 289 -6.20 -11.14 12.35
N VAL A 290 -6.38 -9.91 12.81
CA VAL A 290 -6.95 -8.81 12.01
C VAL A 290 -5.90 -7.70 11.96
N VAL A 291 -5.55 -7.30 10.75
CA VAL A 291 -4.66 -6.15 10.53
C VAL A 291 -5.55 -4.97 10.11
N LEU A 292 -5.68 -4.00 11.00
CA LEU A 292 -6.50 -2.81 10.73
C LEU A 292 -5.57 -1.68 10.32
N HIS A 293 -5.61 -1.29 9.05
CA HIS A 293 -4.75 -0.26 8.49
C HIS A 293 -5.51 1.06 8.33
N ILE A 294 -4.89 2.14 8.78
CA ILE A 294 -5.46 3.48 8.70
C ILE A 294 -4.40 4.40 8.11
N LYS A 295 -4.68 4.96 6.93
CA LYS A 295 -3.69 5.72 6.17
C LYS A 295 -3.69 7.23 6.44
N GLY A 296 -4.76 7.75 7.06
CA GLY A 296 -4.94 9.21 7.17
C GLY A 296 -3.75 9.96 7.75
N CYS A 297 -3.06 9.37 8.73
CA CYS A 297 -1.88 10.02 9.34
C CYS A 297 -0.78 10.28 8.31
N ASP A 298 -0.54 9.32 7.42
CA ASP A 298 0.47 9.44 6.37
C ASP A 298 0.05 10.53 5.36
N ILE A 299 -1.22 10.57 5.01
CA ILE A 299 -1.75 11.58 4.08
C ILE A 299 -1.56 12.99 4.68
N ALA A 300 -1.94 13.19 5.95
CA ALA A 300 -1.79 14.49 6.60
C ALA A 300 -0.31 14.90 6.64
N ALA A 301 0.58 13.96 6.96
CA ALA A 301 2.01 14.26 7.01
C ALA A 301 2.57 14.63 5.64
N HIS A 302 2.21 13.89 4.59
CA HIS A 302 2.64 14.23 3.23
C HIS A 302 2.12 15.58 2.76
N ASN A 303 0.95 15.98 3.24
CA ASN A 303 0.37 17.30 2.95
C ASN A 303 0.96 18.40 3.84
N ARG A 304 1.88 18.06 4.74
CA ARG A 304 2.50 19.00 5.69
C ARG A 304 1.48 19.59 6.66
N GLU A 305 0.51 18.76 7.05
CA GLU A 305 -0.61 19.18 7.92
C GLU A 305 -0.47 18.50 9.29
N ALA A 306 0.52 18.94 10.07
CA ALA A 306 0.82 18.33 11.37
C ALA A 306 -0.34 18.43 12.36
N VAL A 307 -1.06 19.55 12.36
CA VAL A 307 -2.22 19.73 13.25
C VAL A 307 -3.33 18.74 12.87
N GLU A 308 -3.56 18.58 11.57
CA GLU A 308 -4.57 17.63 11.07
C GLU A 308 -4.19 16.20 11.42
N LYS A 309 -2.90 15.87 11.35
CA LYS A 309 -2.38 14.55 11.76
C LYS A 309 -2.68 14.31 13.25
N LYS A 310 -2.39 15.31 14.08
CA LYS A 310 -2.69 15.27 15.53
C LYS A 310 -4.17 14.97 15.76
N GLU A 311 -5.04 15.75 15.12
CA GLU A 311 -6.50 15.61 15.29
C GLU A 311 -7.00 14.26 14.81
N PHE A 312 -6.41 13.75 13.73
CA PHE A 312 -6.79 12.44 13.20
C PHE A 312 -6.38 11.32 14.17
N LEU A 313 -5.22 11.44 14.82
CA LEU A 313 -4.79 10.49 15.84
C LEU A 313 -5.79 10.47 17.02
N GLU A 314 -6.31 11.65 17.39
CA GLU A 314 -7.32 11.73 18.46
C GLU A 314 -8.62 11.03 18.06
N LYS A 315 -9.02 11.11 16.78
CA LYS A 315 -10.19 10.40 16.28
C LYS A 315 -9.98 8.89 16.31
N ILE A 316 -8.79 8.43 15.91
CA ILE A 316 -8.44 6.99 15.99
C ILE A 316 -8.54 6.52 17.43
N ASP A 317 -7.97 7.27 18.36
CA ASP A 317 -7.98 6.92 19.78
C ASP A 317 -9.40 6.77 20.31
N ALA A 318 -10.29 7.71 19.95
CA ALA A 318 -11.69 7.68 20.39
C ALA A 318 -12.41 6.43 19.86
N GLU A 319 -12.20 6.09 18.59
CA GLU A 319 -12.84 4.89 18.01
C GLU A 319 -12.28 3.61 18.61
N LEU A 320 -10.98 3.58 18.87
CA LEU A 320 -10.39 2.42 19.57
C LEU A 320 -11.03 2.26 20.96
N GLY A 321 -11.26 3.37 21.64
CA GLY A 321 -11.93 3.32 22.96
C GLY A 321 -13.33 2.75 22.87
N ARG A 322 -14.13 3.18 21.87
CA ARG A 322 -15.46 2.62 21.66
C ARG A 322 -15.40 1.13 21.38
N PHE A 323 -14.47 0.71 20.53
CA PHE A 323 -14.29 -0.69 20.19
C PHE A 323 -13.98 -1.51 21.46
N LEU A 324 -13.04 -1.04 22.28
CA LEU A 324 -12.62 -1.78 23.48
C LEU A 324 -13.75 -1.90 24.50
N LYS A 325 -14.62 -0.88 24.63
CA LYS A 325 -15.79 -0.95 25.51
C LYS A 325 -16.78 -2.03 25.06
N MET A 326 -16.88 -2.25 23.75
CA MET A 326 -17.82 -3.23 23.19
C MET A 326 -17.24 -4.63 23.13
N TRP A 327 -15.93 -4.78 23.07
CA TRP A 327 -15.27 -6.07 22.91
C TRP A 327 -15.10 -6.73 24.27
N LYS A 328 -15.73 -7.91 24.45
CA LYS A 328 -15.78 -8.58 25.76
C LYS A 328 -14.89 -9.83 25.85
N ALA A 329 -14.32 -10.27 24.75
CA ALA A 329 -13.48 -11.46 24.74
C ALA A 329 -12.02 -11.09 24.96
N LYS A 330 -11.19 -12.08 25.23
CA LYS A 330 -9.75 -11.87 25.37
C LYS A 330 -9.20 -11.36 24.04
N LEU A 331 -8.27 -10.43 24.12
CA LEU A 331 -7.71 -9.77 22.94
C LEU A 331 -6.26 -9.40 23.22
N ARG A 332 -5.44 -9.56 22.21
CA ARG A 332 -4.08 -9.01 22.20
C ARG A 332 -4.02 -7.95 21.11
N ILE A 333 -3.43 -6.81 21.42
CA ILE A 333 -3.38 -5.66 20.50
C ILE A 333 -1.92 -5.24 20.32
N ALA A 334 -1.53 -5.00 19.07
CA ALA A 334 -0.29 -4.30 18.75
C ALA A 334 -0.67 -3.02 18.03
N VAL A 335 -0.04 -1.91 18.40
CA VAL A 335 -0.22 -0.62 17.71
C VAL A 335 1.16 -0.17 17.25
N THR A 336 1.28 0.15 15.96
CA THR A 336 2.55 0.61 15.41
C THR A 336 2.31 1.33 14.09
N ALA A 337 3.37 1.56 13.35
CA ALA A 337 3.32 2.15 12.01
C ALA A 337 4.31 1.44 11.10
N ASP A 338 4.07 1.53 9.79
CA ASP A 338 4.97 0.94 8.80
C ASP A 338 6.23 1.81 8.58
N HIS A 339 6.15 3.09 8.88
CA HIS A 339 7.28 4.04 8.80
C HIS A 339 6.90 5.33 9.51
N ALA A 340 7.89 6.17 9.74
CA ALA A 340 7.66 7.54 10.20
C ALA A 340 7.58 8.45 8.98
N THR A 341 6.72 9.46 9.04
CA THR A 341 6.56 10.46 7.99
C THR A 341 6.64 11.84 8.63
N TRP A 342 7.64 12.62 8.23
CA TRP A 342 7.94 13.92 8.86
C TRP A 342 7.00 14.97 8.29
N SER A 343 6.10 15.47 9.11
CA SER A 343 5.07 16.42 8.68
C SER A 343 5.64 17.76 8.18
N LYS A 344 6.81 18.17 8.68
CA LYS A 344 7.40 19.44 8.23
C LYS A 344 7.78 19.37 6.75
N GLU A 345 8.36 18.25 6.31
CA GLU A 345 8.87 18.12 4.94
C GLU A 345 7.98 17.25 4.05
N GLY A 346 7.01 16.54 4.62
CA GLY A 346 6.08 15.70 3.86
C GLY A 346 6.76 14.46 3.27
N VAL A 347 7.76 13.92 3.96
CA VAL A 347 8.55 12.79 3.44
C VAL A 347 8.71 11.70 4.51
N HIS A 348 8.90 10.46 4.05
CA HIS A 348 9.28 9.38 4.96
C HIS A 348 10.69 9.63 5.51
N VAL A 349 10.91 9.25 6.76
CA VAL A 349 12.22 9.38 7.42
C VAL A 349 12.59 8.06 8.07
N ASP A 350 13.86 7.93 8.42
CA ASP A 350 14.41 6.69 8.96
C ASP A 350 14.28 6.53 10.48
N ASP A 351 13.55 7.43 11.12
CA ASP A 351 13.32 7.34 12.57
C ASP A 351 12.57 6.07 12.92
N PRO A 352 12.87 5.46 14.08
CA PRO A 352 12.10 4.31 14.55
C PRO A 352 10.63 4.69 14.77
N VAL A 353 9.75 3.70 14.61
CA VAL A 353 8.31 3.89 14.87
C VAL A 353 7.97 3.43 16.28
N PRO A 354 7.00 4.08 16.94
CA PRO A 354 6.57 3.61 18.27
C PRO A 354 5.81 2.29 18.16
N VAL A 355 5.95 1.46 19.18
CA VAL A 355 5.30 0.14 19.26
C VAL A 355 4.67 -0.01 20.63
N LEU A 356 3.45 -0.53 20.66
CA LEU A 356 2.70 -0.84 21.87
C LEU A 356 2.15 -2.25 21.74
N LEU A 357 2.37 -3.08 22.78
CA LEU A 357 1.74 -4.40 22.91
C LEU A 357 0.91 -4.42 24.19
N HIS A 358 -0.33 -4.91 24.08
CA HIS A 358 -1.25 -4.99 25.23
C HIS A 358 -2.10 -6.25 25.11
N GLY A 359 -2.45 -6.81 26.25
CA GLY A 359 -3.42 -7.90 26.31
C GLY A 359 -2.90 -9.13 27.02
N GLN A 360 -3.58 -10.24 26.80
CA GLN A 360 -3.30 -11.47 27.52
C GLN A 360 -1.83 -11.88 27.36
N GLY A 361 -1.15 -12.13 28.48
CA GLY A 361 0.23 -12.57 28.49
C GLY A 361 1.25 -11.45 28.41
N ILE A 362 0.81 -10.19 28.33
CA ILE A 362 1.70 -9.03 28.27
C ILE A 362 1.69 -8.35 29.65
N SER A 363 2.85 -8.30 30.29
CA SER A 363 3.02 -7.62 31.59
C SER A 363 3.29 -6.14 31.36
N ALA A 364 2.75 -5.29 32.24
CA ALA A 364 2.97 -3.86 32.14
C ALA A 364 4.43 -3.48 32.35
N ASP A 365 4.94 -2.55 31.58
CA ASP A 365 6.24 -1.92 31.87
C ASP A 365 6.02 -0.57 32.54
N SER A 366 7.05 0.28 32.61
CA SER A 366 6.96 1.53 33.39
C SER A 366 6.47 2.74 32.55
N VAL A 367 6.08 2.53 31.31
CA VAL A 367 5.70 3.61 30.40
C VAL A 367 4.38 4.24 30.85
N LYS A 368 4.29 5.58 30.80
CA LYS A 368 3.11 6.31 31.29
C LYS A 368 2.14 6.72 30.18
N GLY A 369 2.62 6.78 28.95
CA GLY A 369 1.79 7.16 27.80
C GLY A 369 2.43 6.70 26.51
N PHE A 370 1.72 6.90 25.39
CA PHE A 370 2.17 6.38 24.11
C PHE A 370 2.55 7.51 23.15
N ASP A 371 3.82 7.67 22.96
CA ASP A 371 4.40 8.49 21.91
C ASP A 371 5.81 7.98 21.61
N GLU A 372 6.47 8.59 20.62
CA GLU A 372 7.78 8.13 20.16
C GLU A 372 8.84 8.13 21.27
N PHE A 373 8.76 9.11 22.18
CA PHE A 373 9.77 9.25 23.24
C PHE A 373 9.46 8.38 24.45
N GLN A 374 8.21 8.41 24.91
CA GLN A 374 7.81 7.55 26.04
C GLN A 374 7.94 6.08 25.68
N ALA A 375 7.53 5.69 24.48
CA ALA A 375 7.64 4.29 24.05
C ALA A 375 9.09 3.82 24.01
N SER A 376 10.04 4.71 23.68
CA SER A 376 11.45 4.31 23.63
C SER A 376 12.02 3.87 24.98
N ALA A 377 11.38 4.26 26.07
CA ALA A 377 11.80 3.87 27.41
C ALA A 377 11.17 2.54 27.87
N GLY A 378 10.31 1.93 27.07
CA GLY A 378 9.60 0.71 27.42
C GLY A 378 10.49 -0.54 27.35
N GLU A 379 9.96 -1.64 27.91
CA GLU A 379 10.71 -2.91 28.02
C GLU A 379 11.02 -3.56 26.67
N LEU A 380 10.23 -3.28 25.63
CA LEU A 380 10.53 -3.86 24.33
C LEU A 380 11.82 -3.28 23.73
N GLY A 381 12.22 -2.07 24.16
CA GLY A 381 13.45 -1.43 23.72
C GLY A 381 13.41 -1.07 22.25
N LEU A 382 14.59 -1.00 21.64
CA LEU A 382 14.74 -0.76 20.19
C LEU A 382 14.98 -2.09 19.49
N PHE A 383 14.18 -2.37 18.44
CA PHE A 383 14.31 -3.64 17.73
C PHE A 383 13.93 -3.42 16.24
N ARG A 384 14.20 -4.42 15.41
CA ARG A 384 13.77 -4.37 14.01
C ARG A 384 12.31 -4.80 13.92
N LEU A 385 11.51 -4.01 13.21
CA LEU A 385 10.03 -4.13 13.23
C LEU A 385 9.53 -5.53 12.88
N HIS A 386 10.23 -6.27 12.00
CA HIS A 386 9.77 -7.63 11.66
C HIS A 386 9.78 -8.59 12.85
N LYS A 387 10.47 -8.26 13.93
CA LYS A 387 10.45 -9.06 15.15
C LYS A 387 9.15 -8.86 15.96
N LEU A 388 8.38 -7.83 15.65
CA LEU A 388 7.10 -7.58 16.34
C LEU A 388 6.15 -8.76 16.18
N TRP A 389 6.11 -9.38 14.99
CA TRP A 389 5.24 -10.53 14.74
C TRP A 389 5.47 -11.65 15.76
N GLY A 390 6.75 -11.97 16.01
CA GLY A 390 7.11 -12.98 17.02
C GLY A 390 6.68 -12.56 18.42
N LYS A 391 6.90 -11.29 18.77
CA LYS A 391 6.52 -10.77 20.10
C LYS A 391 5.00 -10.78 20.29
N PHE A 392 4.27 -10.51 19.21
CA PHE A 392 2.80 -10.44 19.25
C PHE A 392 2.18 -11.82 19.53
N PHE A 393 2.79 -12.89 19.00
CA PHE A 393 2.26 -14.24 19.14
C PHE A 393 2.91 -15.07 20.26
N ALA A 394 3.92 -14.51 20.95
CA ALA A 394 4.66 -15.22 22.03
C ALA A 394 3.79 -15.59 23.23
#